data_be0941385db7e89c050cabc296a6c91e
#
_entry.id   be0941385db7e89c050cabc296a6c91e
#
_cell.length_a   1.000
_cell.length_b   1.000
_cell.length_c   1.000
_cell.angle_alpha   90.00
_cell.angle_beta   90.00
_cell.angle_gamma   90.00
#
_symmetry.space_group_name_H-M   'P 1'
#
loop_
_entity.id
_entity.type
_entity.pdbx_description
1 polymer ?
#
loop_
_entity_poly.entity_id
_entity_poly.type
_entity_poly.pdbx_seq_one_letter_code
_entity_poly.pdbx_strand_id
1 'polypeptide(L)'
;MNKIICFDVNGTLVKENSWEIFTYGKKDVEKEIEEVFLSYYKKEIPIDEMWKRMVVSLKNTGRANRRFIENCWDVTSTFKEGAEEIIKYLKGKEYKIYLISCSIDAYLDCLVQKLNLDGFYAGSHLIFDGKGELENITSECIKSREYKELRLRELADKEGVNINDIIFVGDGDNDIGAFKLVKRGIAIDTNNEELLRCAWKKIDSLWQIQDIL
;
A
#
# COMPACT_ATOMS: atom_id res chain seq x y z
N MET A 1 -20.15 12.68 -13.49
CA MET A 1 -19.20 11.56 -13.63
C MET A 1 -18.51 11.39 -12.30
N ASN A 2 -18.41 10.15 -11.79
CA ASN A 2 -17.66 9.88 -10.57
C ASN A 2 -16.19 10.19 -10.82
N LYS A 3 -15.62 11.11 -10.04
CA LYS A 3 -14.17 11.39 -10.07
C LYS A 3 -13.48 10.40 -9.13
N ILE A 4 -12.56 9.60 -9.62
CA ILE A 4 -11.85 8.60 -8.81
C ILE A 4 -10.36 8.90 -8.81
N ILE A 5 -9.78 8.85 -7.61
CA ILE A 5 -8.34 8.89 -7.42
C ILE A 5 -7.92 7.72 -6.53
N CYS A 6 -6.87 7.03 -6.95
CA CYS A 6 -6.27 5.94 -6.22
C CYS A 6 -4.86 6.33 -5.76
N PHE A 7 -4.50 5.90 -4.57
CA PHE A 7 -3.15 6.09 -4.02
C PHE A 7 -2.51 4.74 -3.74
N ASP A 8 -1.22 4.60 -4.07
CA ASP A 8 -0.38 3.70 -3.31
C ASP A 8 -0.22 4.21 -1.87
N VAL A 9 0.34 3.42 -0.99
CA VAL A 9 0.40 3.74 0.45
C VAL A 9 1.83 4.00 0.89
N ASN A 10 2.68 2.96 0.86
CA ASN A 10 4.05 3.05 1.35
C ASN A 10 4.89 3.92 0.41
N GLY A 11 5.57 4.94 0.93
CA GLY A 11 6.31 5.90 0.10
C GLY A 11 5.44 6.97 -0.58
N THR A 12 4.12 6.78 -0.64
CA THR A 12 3.17 7.70 -1.28
C THR A 12 2.37 8.53 -0.27
N LEU A 13 1.58 7.90 0.61
CA LEU A 13 0.81 8.57 1.67
C LEU A 13 1.48 8.44 3.04
N VAL A 14 2.23 7.37 3.25
CA VAL A 14 2.90 7.01 4.50
C VAL A 14 4.39 6.85 4.25
N LYS A 15 5.21 7.25 5.22
CA LYS A 15 6.68 7.15 5.11
C LYS A 15 7.17 5.72 5.27
N GLU A 16 6.61 5.00 6.24
CA GLU A 16 7.03 3.67 6.64
C GLU A 16 6.39 2.59 5.75
N ASN A 17 7.06 1.44 5.67
CA ASN A 17 6.47 0.24 5.10
C ASN A 17 5.50 -0.40 6.11
N SER A 18 4.35 -0.90 5.66
CA SER A 18 3.36 -1.52 6.52
C SER A 18 3.88 -2.72 7.32
N TRP A 19 4.94 -3.40 6.88
CA TRP A 19 5.58 -4.49 7.62
C TRP A 19 6.42 -3.99 8.81
N GLU A 20 6.90 -2.74 8.77
CA GLU A 20 7.70 -2.12 9.83
C GLU A 20 6.90 -1.92 11.11
N ILE A 21 5.56 -1.92 11.05
CA ILE A 21 4.71 -1.84 12.25
C ILE A 21 5.04 -2.93 13.29
N PHE A 22 5.41 -4.13 12.83
CA PHE A 22 5.75 -5.24 13.71
C PHE A 22 7.16 -5.10 14.30
N THR A 23 8.10 -4.57 13.52
CA THR A 23 9.53 -4.54 13.85
C THR A 23 9.96 -3.23 14.48
N TYR A 24 9.10 -2.22 14.52
CA TYR A 24 9.43 -0.91 15.07
C TYR A 24 10.18 -0.99 16.41
N GLY A 25 11.43 -0.49 16.43
CA GLY A 25 12.33 -0.57 17.58
C GLY A 25 12.91 -1.96 17.86
N LYS A 26 12.77 -2.97 16.97
CA LYS A 26 13.26 -4.34 17.10
C LYS A 26 14.17 -4.72 15.93
N LYS A 27 15.35 -4.12 15.88
CA LYS A 27 16.31 -4.25 14.76
C LYS A 27 16.73 -5.69 14.47
N ASP A 28 16.81 -6.54 15.47
CA ASP A 28 17.18 -7.95 15.28
C ASP A 28 16.12 -8.70 14.48
N VAL A 29 14.83 -8.46 14.77
CA VAL A 29 13.72 -9.07 14.02
C VAL A 29 13.60 -8.48 12.62
N GLU A 30 13.82 -7.18 12.45
CA GLU A 30 13.87 -6.52 11.15
C GLU A 30 14.89 -7.20 10.23
N LYS A 31 16.11 -7.41 10.75
CA LYS A 31 17.16 -8.10 10.00
C LYS A 31 16.79 -9.56 9.67
N GLU A 32 16.19 -10.28 10.62
CA GLU A 32 15.71 -11.66 10.39
C GLU A 32 14.68 -11.70 9.24
N ILE A 33 13.74 -10.75 9.22
CA ILE A 33 12.73 -10.64 8.17
C ILE A 33 13.37 -10.32 6.81
N GLU A 34 14.34 -9.41 6.77
CA GLU A 34 15.09 -9.10 5.56
C GLU A 34 15.82 -10.34 5.01
N GLU A 35 16.46 -11.12 5.88
CA GLU A 35 17.14 -12.36 5.50
C GLU A 35 16.16 -13.40 4.93
N VAL A 36 14.96 -13.51 5.49
CA VAL A 36 13.90 -14.40 4.99
C VAL A 36 13.46 -13.98 3.58
N PHE A 37 13.20 -12.69 3.34
CA PHE A 37 12.88 -12.17 2.01
C PHE A 37 14.03 -12.40 1.02
N LEU A 38 15.26 -12.13 1.45
CA LEU A 38 16.44 -12.32 0.59
C LEU A 38 16.60 -13.77 0.13
N SER A 39 16.38 -14.74 1.04
CA SER A 39 16.41 -16.17 0.71
C SER A 39 15.34 -16.55 -0.32
N TYR A 40 14.15 -15.96 -0.23
CA TYR A 40 13.10 -16.15 -1.21
C TYR A 40 13.49 -15.55 -2.58
N TYR A 41 13.98 -14.31 -2.63
CA TYR A 41 14.40 -13.67 -3.89
C TYR A 41 15.56 -14.40 -4.58
N LYS A 42 16.47 -14.99 -3.79
CA LYS A 42 17.54 -15.87 -4.30
C LYS A 42 17.03 -17.25 -4.73
N LYS A 43 15.74 -17.55 -4.56
CA LYS A 43 15.13 -18.87 -4.84
C LYS A 43 15.69 -20.00 -3.98
N GLU A 44 16.22 -19.71 -2.82
CA GLU A 44 16.73 -20.68 -1.84
C GLU A 44 15.59 -21.37 -1.09
N ILE A 45 14.45 -20.66 -0.90
CA ILE A 45 13.24 -21.19 -0.27
C ILE A 45 12.02 -20.89 -1.14
N PRO A 46 10.98 -21.75 -1.13
CA PRO A 46 9.71 -21.47 -1.77
C PRO A 46 8.89 -20.45 -0.99
N ILE A 47 7.88 -19.85 -1.63
CA ILE A 47 7.06 -18.79 -1.04
C ILE A 47 6.32 -19.22 0.23
N ASP A 48 5.82 -20.45 0.27
CA ASP A 48 5.10 -20.95 1.46
C ASP A 48 6.03 -21.06 2.68
N GLU A 49 7.28 -21.43 2.45
CA GLU A 49 8.29 -21.48 3.50
C GLU A 49 8.67 -20.07 3.96
N MET A 50 8.77 -19.13 3.03
CA MET A 50 9.00 -17.72 3.36
C MET A 50 7.91 -17.18 4.30
N TRP A 51 6.63 -17.39 3.96
CA TRP A 51 5.52 -16.92 4.82
C TRP A 51 5.50 -17.59 6.19
N LYS A 52 5.80 -18.90 6.27
CA LYS A 52 5.92 -19.59 7.54
C LYS A 52 7.01 -18.99 8.44
N ARG A 53 8.19 -18.72 7.89
CA ARG A 53 9.28 -18.07 8.62
C ARG A 53 8.90 -16.65 9.04
N MET A 54 8.26 -15.89 8.16
CA MET A 54 7.75 -14.56 8.47
C MET A 54 6.80 -14.59 9.66
N VAL A 55 5.82 -15.52 9.70
CA VAL A 55 4.89 -15.65 10.83
C VAL A 55 5.65 -15.91 12.13
N VAL A 56 6.65 -16.80 12.11
CA VAL A 56 7.46 -17.09 13.32
C VAL A 56 8.20 -15.83 13.77
N SER A 57 8.92 -15.16 12.89
CA SER A 57 9.68 -13.95 13.21
C SER A 57 8.76 -12.84 13.75
N LEU A 58 7.58 -12.65 13.13
CA LEU A 58 6.60 -11.65 13.57
C LEU A 58 6.03 -11.98 14.96
N LYS A 59 5.75 -13.25 15.26
CA LYS A 59 5.30 -13.68 16.60
C LYS A 59 6.33 -13.37 17.68
N ASN A 60 7.62 -13.48 17.38
CA ASN A 60 8.69 -13.14 18.30
C ASN A 60 8.71 -11.66 18.70
N THR A 61 8.04 -10.79 17.94
CA THR A 61 7.88 -9.38 18.31
C THR A 61 6.91 -9.16 19.48
N GLY A 62 5.99 -10.10 19.73
CA GLY A 62 4.84 -9.93 20.63
C GLY A 62 3.75 -9.01 20.06
N ARG A 63 3.85 -8.63 18.77
CA ARG A 63 2.95 -7.69 18.08
C ARG A 63 2.10 -8.35 17.00
N ALA A 64 2.32 -9.62 16.73
CA ALA A 64 1.63 -10.37 15.67
C ALA A 64 0.23 -10.81 16.13
N ASN A 65 -0.59 -9.85 16.51
CA ASN A 65 -1.97 -10.09 16.91
C ASN A 65 -2.89 -8.94 16.43
N ARG A 66 -4.16 -9.27 16.23
CA ARG A 66 -5.19 -8.35 15.74
C ARG A 66 -5.28 -7.07 16.56
N ARG A 67 -5.29 -7.20 17.89
CA ARG A 67 -5.39 -6.06 18.81
C ARG A 67 -4.24 -5.05 18.62
N PHE A 68 -3.02 -5.54 18.40
CA PHE A 68 -1.89 -4.65 18.16
C PHE A 68 -2.09 -3.88 16.84
N ILE A 69 -2.47 -4.59 15.76
CA ILE A 69 -2.60 -3.99 14.43
C ILE A 69 -3.70 -2.93 14.39
N GLU A 70 -4.85 -3.21 15.01
CA GLU A 70 -5.95 -2.24 15.10
C GLU A 70 -5.58 -0.95 15.84
N ASN A 71 -4.52 -0.98 16.66
CA ASN A 71 -4.04 0.17 17.44
C ASN A 71 -2.63 0.66 17.05
N CYS A 72 -2.00 0.06 16.04
CA CYS A 72 -0.59 0.34 15.74
C CYS A 72 -0.33 1.70 15.09
N TRP A 73 -1.36 2.29 14.47
CA TRP A 73 -1.22 3.52 13.71
C TRP A 73 -0.54 4.66 14.50
N ASP A 74 -1.03 4.91 15.70
CA ASP A 74 -0.54 6.03 16.52
C ASP A 74 0.88 5.82 17.08
N VAL A 75 1.42 4.61 16.95
CA VAL A 75 2.73 4.24 17.52
C VAL A 75 3.81 4.11 16.45
N THR A 76 3.44 3.70 15.23
CA THR A 76 4.42 3.18 14.26
C THR A 76 4.33 3.82 12.89
N SER A 77 3.38 4.68 12.62
CA SER A 77 3.14 5.18 11.27
C SER A 77 3.10 6.70 11.23
N THR A 78 3.71 7.26 10.18
CA THR A 78 3.79 8.69 9.97
C THR A 78 3.29 9.03 8.57
N PHE A 79 2.28 9.88 8.48
CA PHE A 79 1.86 10.43 7.19
C PHE A 79 2.98 11.23 6.53
N LYS A 80 3.07 11.17 5.22
CA LYS A 80 3.81 12.17 4.47
C LYS A 80 3.15 13.53 4.66
N GLU A 81 3.98 14.57 4.61
CA GLU A 81 3.49 15.94 4.74
C GLU A 81 2.44 16.26 3.68
N GLY A 82 1.31 16.79 4.12
CA GLY A 82 0.18 17.14 3.27
C GLY A 82 -0.79 15.99 2.98
N ALA A 83 -0.56 14.77 3.49
CA ALA A 83 -1.43 13.63 3.17
C ALA A 83 -2.87 13.81 3.66
N GLU A 84 -3.07 14.24 4.90
CA GLU A 84 -4.41 14.45 5.46
C GLU A 84 -5.12 15.62 4.78
N GLU A 85 -4.39 16.69 4.52
CA GLU A 85 -4.91 17.90 3.88
C GLU A 85 -5.32 17.65 2.43
N ILE A 86 -4.50 16.91 1.68
CA ILE A 86 -4.84 16.60 0.30
C ILE A 86 -6.04 15.67 0.20
N ILE A 87 -6.17 14.69 1.09
CA ILE A 87 -7.37 13.85 1.17
C ILE A 87 -8.61 14.71 1.44
N LYS A 88 -8.53 15.63 2.41
CA LYS A 88 -9.63 16.56 2.71
C LYS A 88 -9.98 17.45 1.51
N TYR A 89 -8.97 17.98 0.82
CA TYR A 89 -9.17 18.79 -0.40
C TYR A 89 -9.88 17.99 -1.49
N LEU A 90 -9.40 16.78 -1.80
CA LEU A 90 -9.97 15.92 -2.83
C LEU A 90 -11.42 15.53 -2.53
N LYS A 91 -11.74 15.26 -1.27
CA LYS A 91 -13.13 15.04 -0.83
C LYS A 91 -14.01 16.27 -1.05
N GLY A 92 -13.50 17.45 -0.75
CA GLY A 92 -14.18 18.72 -1.03
C GLY A 92 -14.44 18.96 -2.53
N LYS A 93 -13.66 18.30 -3.39
CA LYS A 93 -13.83 18.30 -4.85
C LYS A 93 -14.65 17.09 -5.37
N GLU A 94 -15.29 16.36 -4.45
CA GLU A 94 -16.16 15.20 -4.73
C GLU A 94 -15.42 14.02 -5.40
N TYR A 95 -14.13 13.83 -5.11
CA TYR A 95 -13.41 12.62 -5.50
C TYR A 95 -13.77 11.46 -4.58
N LYS A 96 -14.03 10.28 -5.16
CA LYS A 96 -13.93 9.01 -4.46
C LYS A 96 -12.45 8.61 -4.39
N ILE A 97 -12.01 8.21 -3.20
CA ILE A 97 -10.59 7.99 -2.90
C ILE A 97 -10.39 6.55 -2.45
N TYR A 98 -9.56 5.81 -3.19
CA TYR A 98 -9.23 4.41 -2.91
C TYR A 98 -7.75 4.21 -2.67
N LEU A 99 -7.40 3.21 -1.86
CA LEU A 99 -6.03 2.72 -1.72
C LEU A 99 -5.85 1.44 -2.54
N ILE A 100 -4.77 1.34 -3.30
CA ILE A 100 -4.39 0.10 -4.00
C ILE A 100 -2.92 -0.16 -3.71
N SER A 101 -2.65 -1.10 -2.82
CA SER A 101 -1.29 -1.33 -2.31
C SER A 101 -1.02 -2.81 -2.04
N CYS A 102 0.24 -3.19 -2.15
CA CYS A 102 0.72 -4.50 -1.70
C CYS A 102 0.83 -4.61 -0.16
N SER A 103 0.41 -3.59 0.55
CA SER A 103 0.38 -3.53 2.01
C SER A 103 -0.59 -4.55 2.63
N ILE A 104 -0.52 -4.65 3.93
CA ILE A 104 -1.32 -5.53 4.78
C ILE A 104 -2.76 -5.01 4.86
N ASP A 105 -3.75 -5.88 4.67
CA ASP A 105 -5.18 -5.56 4.68
C ASP A 105 -5.65 -4.86 5.97
N ALA A 106 -5.31 -5.41 7.12
CA ALA A 106 -5.67 -4.81 8.40
C ALA A 106 -5.07 -3.41 8.61
N TYR A 107 -3.88 -3.15 8.03
CA TYR A 107 -3.26 -1.83 8.05
C TYR A 107 -3.99 -0.84 7.14
N LEU A 108 -4.37 -1.28 5.93
CA LEU A 108 -5.15 -0.44 5.01
C LEU A 108 -6.54 -0.13 5.54
N ASP A 109 -7.18 -1.08 6.24
CA ASP A 109 -8.47 -0.85 6.90
C ASP A 109 -8.38 0.28 7.94
N CYS A 110 -7.34 0.28 8.77
CA CYS A 110 -7.07 1.38 9.70
C CYS A 110 -6.91 2.73 8.99
N LEU A 111 -6.19 2.77 7.84
CA LEU A 111 -6.02 3.99 7.05
C LEU A 111 -7.34 4.50 6.47
N VAL A 112 -8.13 3.60 5.90
CA VAL A 112 -9.44 3.93 5.32
C VAL A 112 -10.36 4.54 6.38
N GLN A 113 -10.39 3.96 7.57
CA GLN A 113 -11.18 4.48 8.67
C GLN A 113 -10.66 5.84 9.15
N LYS A 114 -9.35 5.98 9.37
CA LYS A 114 -8.72 7.22 9.87
C LYS A 114 -8.90 8.38 8.90
N LEU A 115 -8.72 8.15 7.61
CA LEU A 115 -8.85 9.17 6.55
C LEU A 115 -10.27 9.24 5.97
N ASN A 116 -11.17 8.37 6.44
CA ASN A 116 -12.55 8.24 5.94
C ASN A 116 -12.58 8.08 4.41
N LEU A 117 -11.85 7.12 3.85
CA LEU A 117 -11.76 6.85 2.41
C LEU A 117 -12.90 5.94 1.93
N ASP A 118 -13.05 5.81 0.60
CA ASP A 118 -14.14 5.04 -0.01
C ASP A 118 -13.85 3.53 -0.09
N GLY A 119 -12.58 3.12 0.10
CA GLY A 119 -12.19 1.71 0.18
C GLY A 119 -10.75 1.45 -0.17
N PHE A 120 -10.39 0.16 -0.21
CA PHE A 120 -9.04 -0.27 -0.51
C PHE A 120 -9.00 -1.64 -1.20
N TYR A 121 -7.84 -1.91 -1.82
CA TYR A 121 -7.40 -3.22 -2.28
C TYR A 121 -6.02 -3.50 -1.68
N ALA A 122 -5.96 -4.53 -0.83
CA ALA A 122 -4.73 -4.96 -0.15
C ALA A 122 -4.15 -6.19 -0.85
N GLY A 123 -2.86 -6.20 -1.07
CA GLY A 123 -2.20 -7.34 -1.70
C GLY A 123 -1.66 -8.37 -0.72
N SER A 124 -1.65 -8.08 0.59
CA SER A 124 -1.22 -9.00 1.63
C SER A 124 -2.29 -9.09 2.73
N HIS A 125 -2.58 -10.32 3.16
CA HIS A 125 -3.65 -10.62 4.10
C HIS A 125 -3.11 -11.36 5.30
N LEU A 126 -3.46 -10.88 6.49
CA LEU A 126 -3.13 -11.52 7.76
C LEU A 126 -4.28 -12.41 8.21
N ILE A 127 -4.00 -13.68 8.42
CA ILE A 127 -4.96 -14.65 8.93
C ILE A 127 -4.70 -14.85 10.42
N PHE A 128 -5.73 -14.59 11.23
CA PHE A 128 -5.69 -14.71 12.68
C PHE A 128 -6.50 -15.91 13.16
N ASP A 129 -6.03 -16.57 14.20
CA ASP A 129 -6.76 -17.61 14.89
C ASP A 129 -7.95 -17.06 15.70
N GLY A 130 -8.72 -17.96 16.35
CA GLY A 130 -9.89 -17.58 17.17
C GLY A 130 -9.54 -16.75 18.41
N LYS A 131 -8.25 -16.61 18.78
CA LYS A 131 -7.75 -15.77 19.86
C LYS A 131 -7.20 -14.43 19.37
N GLY A 132 -7.17 -14.23 18.04
CA GLY A 132 -6.63 -13.03 17.41
C GLY A 132 -5.12 -13.04 17.22
N GLU A 133 -4.45 -14.20 17.40
CA GLU A 133 -3.02 -14.34 17.14
C GLU A 133 -2.80 -14.65 15.64
N LEU A 134 -1.72 -14.09 15.07
CA LEU A 134 -1.37 -14.32 13.66
C LEU A 134 -1.11 -15.81 13.42
N GLU A 135 -1.86 -16.41 12.52
CA GLU A 135 -1.74 -17.83 12.16
C GLU A 135 -1.03 -18.01 10.82
N ASN A 136 -1.37 -17.18 9.83
CA ASN A 136 -0.82 -17.29 8.50
C ASN A 136 -0.78 -15.92 7.80
N ILE A 137 -0.05 -15.87 6.69
CA ILE A 137 0.02 -14.73 5.77
C ILE A 137 -0.22 -15.25 4.36
N THR A 138 -1.06 -14.57 3.59
CA THR A 138 -1.21 -14.79 2.15
C THR A 138 -0.92 -13.50 1.39
N SER A 139 -0.42 -13.61 0.15
CA SER A 139 -0.18 -12.43 -0.66
C SER A 139 -0.41 -12.71 -2.14
N GLU A 140 -1.07 -11.77 -2.79
CA GLU A 140 -1.29 -11.72 -4.24
C GLU A 140 -0.24 -10.88 -4.95
N CYS A 141 0.67 -10.25 -4.20
CA CYS A 141 1.66 -9.30 -4.73
C CYS A 141 2.98 -9.90 -5.20
N ILE A 142 3.04 -11.20 -5.49
CA ILE A 142 4.22 -11.86 -6.09
C ILE A 142 4.60 -11.16 -7.41
N LYS A 143 3.58 -10.70 -8.16
CA LYS A 143 3.71 -9.87 -9.35
C LYS A 143 3.06 -8.51 -9.08
N SER A 144 3.73 -7.68 -8.33
CA SER A 144 3.18 -6.44 -7.78
C SER A 144 2.67 -5.45 -8.83
N ARG A 145 3.31 -5.38 -10.00
CA ARG A 145 2.86 -4.53 -11.12
C ARG A 145 1.52 -5.02 -11.68
N GLU A 146 1.36 -6.33 -11.89
CA GLU A 146 0.12 -6.95 -12.41
C GLU A 146 -1.02 -6.86 -11.39
N TYR A 147 -0.71 -6.94 -10.08
CA TYR A 147 -1.69 -6.82 -9.01
C TYR A 147 -2.43 -5.47 -9.07
N LYS A 148 -1.68 -4.36 -9.08
CA LYS A 148 -2.29 -3.02 -9.11
C LYS A 148 -3.09 -2.76 -10.38
N GLU A 149 -2.61 -3.26 -11.51
CA GLU A 149 -3.34 -3.20 -12.78
C GLU A 149 -4.69 -3.94 -12.69
N LEU A 150 -4.70 -5.16 -12.16
CA LEU A 150 -5.92 -5.95 -11.99
C LEU A 150 -6.92 -5.24 -11.07
N ARG A 151 -6.47 -4.73 -9.93
CA ARG A 151 -7.35 -4.03 -8.97
C ARG A 151 -7.93 -2.73 -9.53
N LEU A 152 -7.18 -2.02 -10.37
CA LEU A 152 -7.71 -0.84 -11.08
C LEU A 152 -8.82 -1.20 -12.06
N ARG A 153 -8.70 -2.33 -12.79
CA ARG A 153 -9.76 -2.80 -13.69
C ARG A 153 -11.02 -3.17 -12.90
N GLU A 154 -10.87 -3.92 -11.82
CA GLU A 154 -11.99 -4.28 -10.95
C GLU A 154 -12.68 -3.04 -10.36
N LEU A 155 -11.90 -2.04 -9.95
CA LEU A 155 -12.44 -0.78 -9.44
C LEU A 155 -13.20 -0.02 -10.53
N ALA A 156 -12.64 0.09 -11.74
CA ALA A 156 -13.30 0.76 -12.86
C ALA A 156 -14.65 0.10 -13.19
N ASP A 157 -14.70 -1.23 -13.23
CA ASP A 157 -15.92 -2.00 -13.47
C ASP A 157 -16.94 -1.80 -12.33
N LYS A 158 -16.50 -1.89 -11.08
CA LYS A 158 -17.34 -1.68 -9.88
C LYS A 158 -17.98 -0.30 -9.86
N GLU A 159 -17.23 0.73 -10.19
CA GLU A 159 -17.68 2.12 -10.13
C GLU A 159 -18.36 2.58 -11.43
N GLY A 160 -18.32 1.77 -12.50
CA GLY A 160 -18.90 2.09 -13.79
C GLY A 160 -18.22 3.27 -14.47
N VAL A 161 -16.90 3.40 -14.35
CA VAL A 161 -16.11 4.50 -14.94
C VAL A 161 -15.12 3.99 -15.97
N ASN A 162 -14.72 4.87 -16.89
CA ASN A 162 -13.63 4.54 -17.79
C ASN A 162 -12.29 4.58 -17.02
N ILE A 163 -11.47 3.55 -17.18
CA ILE A 163 -10.18 3.44 -16.49
C ILE A 163 -9.24 4.61 -16.80
N ASN A 164 -9.37 5.21 -17.99
CA ASN A 164 -8.61 6.40 -18.37
C ASN A 164 -8.99 7.67 -17.58
N ASP A 165 -10.13 7.65 -16.90
CA ASP A 165 -10.62 8.79 -16.09
C ASP A 165 -10.17 8.65 -14.62
N ILE A 166 -9.63 7.48 -14.24
CA ILE A 166 -9.04 7.26 -12.93
C ILE A 166 -7.67 7.93 -12.87
N ILE A 167 -7.39 8.60 -11.75
CA ILE A 167 -6.08 9.12 -11.42
C ILE A 167 -5.41 8.12 -10.49
N PHE A 168 -4.13 7.82 -10.73
CA PHE A 168 -3.34 6.97 -9.82
C PHE A 168 -2.10 7.73 -9.36
N VAL A 169 -1.86 7.76 -8.05
CA VAL A 169 -0.69 8.38 -7.42
C VAL A 169 0.19 7.30 -6.82
N GLY A 170 1.49 7.31 -7.15
CA GLY A 170 2.43 6.31 -6.66
C GLY A 170 3.89 6.74 -6.84
N ASP A 171 4.83 6.00 -6.25
CA ASP A 171 6.25 6.35 -6.18
C ASP A 171 7.20 5.25 -6.64
N GLY A 172 6.71 4.01 -6.78
CA GLY A 172 7.55 2.82 -6.88
C GLY A 172 7.44 2.01 -8.17
N ASP A 173 8.30 1.01 -8.24
CA ASP A 173 8.33 0.04 -9.35
C ASP A 173 7.01 -0.73 -9.53
N ASN A 174 6.34 -1.01 -8.42
CA ASN A 174 5.07 -1.71 -8.39
C ASN A 174 3.89 -0.88 -8.93
N ASP A 175 4.06 0.44 -9.15
CA ASP A 175 3.05 1.33 -9.73
C ASP A 175 3.09 1.40 -11.26
N ILE A 176 4.15 0.90 -11.87
CA ILE A 176 4.36 0.99 -13.32
C ILE A 176 3.21 0.35 -14.10
N GLY A 177 2.69 -0.80 -13.63
CA GLY A 177 1.54 -1.46 -14.26
C GLY A 177 0.29 -0.57 -14.22
N ALA A 178 0.01 0.03 -13.08
CA ALA A 178 -1.08 0.99 -12.90
C ALA A 178 -0.92 2.22 -13.81
N PHE A 179 0.27 2.81 -13.87
CA PHE A 179 0.56 4.00 -14.70
C PHE A 179 0.43 3.73 -16.20
N LYS A 180 0.81 2.53 -16.66
CA LYS A 180 0.61 2.13 -18.04
C LYS A 180 -0.87 1.96 -18.42
N LEU A 181 -1.70 1.69 -17.44
CA LEU A 181 -3.13 1.45 -17.65
C LEU A 181 -3.95 2.74 -17.61
N VAL A 182 -3.66 3.64 -16.65
CA VAL A 182 -4.34 4.93 -16.54
C VAL A 182 -3.64 6.00 -17.38
N LYS A 183 -4.39 6.99 -17.90
CA LYS A 183 -3.79 8.13 -18.61
C LYS A 183 -3.25 9.20 -17.65
N ARG A 184 -3.64 9.16 -16.40
CA ARG A 184 -3.40 10.21 -15.41
C ARG A 184 -2.64 9.68 -14.20
N GLY A 185 -1.46 9.07 -14.44
CA GLY A 185 -0.53 8.66 -13.40
C GLY A 185 0.26 9.85 -12.85
N ILE A 186 0.26 10.08 -11.55
CA ILE A 186 1.02 11.11 -10.86
C ILE A 186 2.15 10.44 -10.06
N ALA A 187 3.39 10.62 -10.52
CA ALA A 187 4.57 10.11 -9.83
C ALA A 187 5.00 11.09 -8.74
N ILE A 188 5.12 10.59 -7.51
CA ILE A 188 5.49 11.41 -6.35
C ILE A 188 6.85 11.02 -5.79
N ASP A 189 7.69 12.02 -5.49
CA ASP A 189 8.94 11.92 -4.74
C ASP A 189 9.80 10.72 -5.18
N THR A 190 9.95 10.55 -6.48
CA THR A 190 10.64 9.39 -7.07
C THR A 190 11.64 9.78 -8.14
N ASN A 191 12.68 8.95 -8.28
CA ASN A 191 13.65 9.00 -9.37
C ASN A 191 13.60 7.72 -10.24
N ASN A 192 12.55 6.90 -10.11
CA ASN A 192 12.36 5.72 -10.94
C ASN A 192 12.07 6.14 -12.40
N GLU A 193 13.07 5.99 -13.27
CA GLU A 193 12.97 6.43 -14.66
C GLU A 193 11.87 5.71 -15.45
N GLU A 194 11.61 4.40 -15.18
CA GLU A 194 10.55 3.68 -15.89
C GLU A 194 9.18 4.22 -15.50
N LEU A 195 8.96 4.48 -14.21
CA LEU A 195 7.73 5.07 -13.72
C LEU A 195 7.52 6.47 -14.31
N LEU A 196 8.57 7.31 -14.30
CA LEU A 196 8.52 8.68 -14.83
C LEU A 196 8.20 8.72 -16.33
N ARG A 197 8.64 7.74 -17.13
CA ARG A 197 8.27 7.64 -18.56
C ARG A 197 6.79 7.34 -18.77
N CYS A 198 6.13 6.70 -17.79
CA CYS A 198 4.70 6.39 -17.86
C CYS A 198 3.84 7.44 -17.17
N ALA A 199 4.43 8.36 -16.42
CA ALA A 199 3.71 9.35 -15.63
C ALA A 199 3.14 10.48 -16.50
N TRP A 200 1.90 10.88 -16.19
CA TRP A 200 1.31 12.11 -16.71
C TRP A 200 1.92 13.36 -16.07
N LYS A 201 2.19 13.30 -14.77
CA LYS A 201 2.82 14.36 -13.97
C LYS A 201 3.82 13.79 -12.98
N LYS A 202 4.89 14.55 -12.70
CA LYS A 202 5.77 14.35 -11.55
C LYS A 202 5.50 15.44 -10.53
N ILE A 203 5.46 15.07 -9.26
CA ILE A 203 5.40 15.98 -8.11
C ILE A 203 6.43 15.57 -7.07
N ASP A 204 6.89 16.52 -6.28
CA ASP A 204 7.84 16.29 -5.18
C ASP A 204 7.15 16.32 -3.81
N SER A 205 5.88 16.75 -3.76
CA SER A 205 5.07 16.84 -2.55
C SER A 205 3.59 16.62 -2.87
N LEU A 206 2.85 16.02 -1.94
CA LEU A 206 1.40 15.82 -2.04
C LEU A 206 0.62 17.13 -2.21
N TRP A 207 1.12 18.25 -1.68
CA TRP A 207 0.52 19.57 -1.83
C TRP A 207 0.33 19.98 -3.31
N GLN A 208 1.24 19.57 -4.19
CA GLN A 208 1.19 19.93 -5.61
C GLN A 208 0.00 19.28 -6.36
N ILE A 209 -0.68 18.31 -5.76
CA ILE A 209 -1.92 17.74 -6.32
C ILE A 209 -2.99 18.83 -6.44
N GLN A 210 -3.03 19.82 -5.55
CA GLN A 210 -3.99 20.94 -5.61
C GLN A 210 -3.79 21.82 -6.85
N ASP A 211 -2.57 21.88 -7.38
CA ASP A 211 -2.24 22.66 -8.58
C ASP A 211 -2.61 21.91 -9.87
N ILE A 212 -2.90 20.61 -9.76
CA ILE A 212 -3.17 19.71 -10.89
C ILE A 212 -4.66 19.40 -11.01
N LEU A 213 -5.40 19.35 -9.90
CA LEU A 213 -6.79 18.91 -9.76
C LEU A 213 -7.67 19.99 -9.12
#